data_9fcb548344da7078828152c3c0e3127a
#
_entry.id   9fcb548344da7078828152c3c0e3127a
#
_cell.length_a   1.000
_cell.length_b   1.000
_cell.length_c   1.000
_cell.angle_alpha   90.00
_cell.angle_beta   90.00
_cell.angle_gamma   90.00
#
_symmetry.space_group_name_H-M   'P 1'
#
loop_
_entity.id
_entity.type
_entity.pdbx_description
1 polymer ?
#
loop_
_entity_poly.entity_id
_entity_poly.type
_entity_poly.pdbx_seq_one_letter_code
_entity_poly.pdbx_strand_id
1 'polypeptide(L)'
;MPRETELYVPRLLALAKIVNNPSKYGFKLANMKNQNYTKKVNFRDPIDFQTLSVITGITEKELMNLNPGYSTWIIDPTQQNTLLLPNKEAKLFKERYDKISKVIYENKIHKVQKGDSLYKISRI
;
A
#
# COMPACT_ATOMS: atom_id res chain seq x y z
N MET A 1 -25.23 -27.82 10.91
CA MET A 1 -24.42 -26.60 10.78
C MET A 1 -22.97 -26.93 11.15
N PRO A 2 -21.94 -26.41 10.48
CA PRO A 2 -20.55 -26.62 10.91
C PRO A 2 -20.37 -26.08 12.33
N ARG A 3 -19.65 -26.81 13.19
CA ARG A 3 -19.37 -26.43 14.59
C ARG A 3 -18.74 -25.04 14.75
N GLU A 4 -18.02 -24.61 13.73
CA GLU A 4 -17.41 -23.28 13.66
C GLU A 4 -18.46 -22.16 13.64
N THR A 5 -19.54 -22.36 12.88
CA THR A 5 -20.65 -21.40 12.77
C THR A 5 -21.47 -21.32 14.07
N GLU A 6 -21.66 -22.44 14.77
CA GLU A 6 -22.37 -22.47 16.07
C GLU A 6 -21.63 -21.69 17.15
N LEU A 7 -20.29 -21.72 17.13
CA LEU A 7 -19.44 -21.05 18.11
C LEU A 7 -19.17 -19.57 17.78
N TYR A 8 -19.52 -19.10 16.58
CA TYR A 8 -19.20 -17.73 16.15
C TYR A 8 -19.85 -16.67 17.03
N VAL A 9 -21.17 -16.76 17.24
CA VAL A 9 -21.90 -15.76 18.06
C VAL A 9 -21.45 -15.78 19.53
N PRO A 10 -21.33 -16.94 20.22
CA PRO A 10 -20.82 -16.98 21.58
C PRO A 10 -19.42 -16.40 21.72
N ARG A 11 -18.52 -16.66 20.77
CA ARG A 11 -17.14 -16.12 20.77
C ARG A 11 -17.15 -14.58 20.59
N LEU A 12 -17.98 -14.07 19.67
CA LEU A 12 -18.10 -12.64 19.44
C LEU A 12 -18.60 -11.91 20.70
N LEU A 13 -19.63 -12.47 21.37
CA LEU A 13 -20.15 -11.91 22.61
C LEU A 13 -19.14 -11.99 23.76
N ALA A 14 -18.35 -13.05 23.86
CA ALA A 14 -17.28 -13.16 24.83
C ALA A 14 -16.20 -12.11 24.61
N LEU A 15 -15.76 -11.91 23.36
CA LEU A 15 -14.80 -10.86 23.00
C LEU A 15 -15.34 -9.47 23.32
N ALA A 16 -16.60 -9.19 23.00
CA ALA A 16 -17.23 -7.90 23.31
C ALA A 16 -17.23 -7.63 24.82
N LYS A 17 -17.53 -8.64 25.65
CA LYS A 17 -17.47 -8.52 27.12
C LYS A 17 -16.06 -8.25 27.62
N ILE A 18 -15.04 -8.91 27.04
CA ILE A 18 -13.62 -8.71 27.40
C ILE A 18 -13.17 -7.29 27.05
N VAL A 19 -13.50 -6.85 25.82
CA VAL A 19 -13.12 -5.51 25.33
C VAL A 19 -13.78 -4.40 26.16
N ASN A 20 -15.05 -4.58 26.54
CA ASN A 20 -15.77 -3.59 27.36
C ASN A 20 -15.25 -3.48 28.80
N ASN A 21 -14.71 -4.57 29.37
CA ASN A 21 -14.22 -4.60 30.74
C ASN A 21 -12.89 -5.42 30.81
N PRO A 22 -11.83 -4.97 30.16
CA PRO A 22 -10.61 -5.76 30.01
C PRO A 22 -9.94 -6.10 31.36
N SER A 23 -9.96 -5.18 32.28
CA SER A 23 -9.34 -5.36 33.62
C SER A 23 -9.97 -6.51 34.41
N LYS A 24 -11.28 -6.75 34.24
CA LYS A 24 -11.99 -7.87 34.90
C LYS A 24 -11.45 -9.23 34.44
N TYR A 25 -10.91 -9.29 33.25
CA TYR A 25 -10.38 -10.51 32.62
C TYR A 25 -8.84 -10.54 32.56
N GLY A 26 -8.18 -9.65 33.32
CA GLY A 26 -6.71 -9.61 33.41
C GLY A 26 -6.01 -9.02 32.18
N PHE A 27 -6.76 -8.36 31.28
CA PHE A 27 -6.17 -7.72 30.09
C PHE A 27 -5.96 -6.23 30.30
N LYS A 28 -4.89 -5.70 29.71
CA LYS A 28 -4.64 -4.27 29.60
C LYS A 28 -4.59 -3.91 28.11
N LEU A 29 -5.61 -3.23 27.63
CA LEU A 29 -5.66 -2.75 26.26
C LEU A 29 -4.78 -1.51 26.08
N ALA A 30 -4.03 -1.45 24.99
CA ALA A 30 -3.27 -0.26 24.65
C ALA A 30 -4.26 0.87 24.25
N ASN A 31 -3.98 2.08 24.74
CA ASN A 31 -4.76 3.25 24.36
C ASN A 31 -4.36 3.67 22.94
N MET A 32 -5.20 3.36 21.96
CA MET A 32 -5.00 3.75 20.56
C MET A 32 -5.90 4.94 20.24
N LYS A 33 -5.31 5.97 19.63
CA LYS A 33 -6.06 7.11 19.14
C LYS A 33 -6.97 6.69 17.99
N ASN A 34 -8.25 7.07 18.05
CA ASN A 34 -9.19 6.84 16.94
C ASN A 34 -8.96 7.87 15.82
N GLN A 35 -7.92 7.66 15.04
CA GLN A 35 -7.60 8.50 13.88
C GLN A 35 -7.05 7.63 12.74
N ASN A 36 -7.26 8.09 11.52
CA ASN A 36 -6.76 7.40 10.34
C ASN A 36 -5.24 7.32 10.38
N TYR A 37 -4.69 6.11 10.32
CA TYR A 37 -3.24 5.87 10.24
C TYR A 37 -2.70 6.19 8.86
N THR A 38 -3.49 5.96 7.82
CA THR A 38 -3.10 6.11 6.42
C THR A 38 -3.84 7.24 5.73
N LYS A 39 -3.24 7.77 4.69
CA LYS A 39 -3.78 8.80 3.81
C LYS A 39 -3.66 8.37 2.36
N LYS A 40 -4.68 8.69 1.56
CA LYS A 40 -4.63 8.52 0.11
C LYS A 40 -3.78 9.63 -0.50
N VAL A 41 -2.84 9.25 -1.37
CA VAL A 41 -2.06 10.16 -2.22
C VAL A 41 -2.25 9.78 -3.67
N ASN A 42 -2.31 10.78 -4.54
CA ASN A 42 -2.41 10.57 -5.99
C ASN A 42 -1.04 10.77 -6.63
N PHE A 43 -0.80 10.03 -7.69
CA PHE A 43 0.38 10.14 -8.54
C PHE A 43 -0.04 10.20 -10.01
N ARG A 44 0.82 10.74 -10.88
CA ARG A 44 0.50 11.04 -12.28
C ARG A 44 1.30 10.20 -13.27
N ASP A 45 2.45 9.73 -12.84
CA ASP A 45 3.40 9.02 -13.68
C ASP A 45 3.53 7.57 -13.22
N PRO A 46 3.81 6.59 -14.10
CA PRO A 46 4.04 5.21 -13.70
C PRO A 46 5.14 5.17 -12.64
N ILE A 47 4.98 4.41 -11.58
CA ILE A 47 5.94 4.33 -10.48
C ILE A 47 6.05 2.89 -9.98
N ASP A 48 7.25 2.47 -9.62
CA ASP A 48 7.48 1.17 -9.01
C ASP A 48 7.62 1.25 -7.48
N PHE A 49 7.47 0.11 -6.81
CA PHE A 49 7.57 0.05 -5.36
C PHE A 49 8.97 0.35 -4.83
N GLN A 50 10.01 0.08 -5.61
CA GLN A 50 11.38 0.41 -5.23
C GLN A 50 11.57 1.93 -5.19
N THR A 51 11.13 2.64 -6.22
CA THR A 51 11.14 4.09 -6.27
C THR A 51 10.28 4.70 -5.15
N LEU A 52 9.08 4.14 -4.90
CA LEU A 52 8.24 4.55 -3.77
C LEU A 52 8.95 4.37 -2.43
N SER A 53 9.67 3.27 -2.25
CA SER A 53 10.46 3.02 -1.05
C SER A 53 11.53 4.09 -0.84
N VAL A 54 12.25 4.47 -1.88
CA VAL A 54 13.26 5.55 -1.84
C VAL A 54 12.62 6.91 -1.50
N ILE A 55 11.48 7.22 -2.09
CA ILE A 55 10.78 8.50 -1.87
C ILE A 55 10.25 8.61 -0.44
N THR A 56 9.62 7.54 0.05
CA THR A 56 8.88 7.54 1.31
C THR A 56 9.71 7.08 2.50
N GLY A 57 10.76 6.30 2.27
CA GLY A 57 11.53 5.64 3.33
C GLY A 57 10.85 4.39 3.92
N ILE A 58 9.72 3.96 3.35
CA ILE A 58 9.00 2.73 3.73
C ILE A 58 9.56 1.56 2.94
N THR A 59 9.62 0.37 3.55
CA THR A 59 10.04 -0.84 2.82
C THR A 59 9.03 -1.23 1.74
N GLU A 60 9.50 -1.80 0.63
CA GLU A 60 8.63 -2.28 -0.46
C GLU A 60 7.55 -3.24 0.05
N LYS A 61 7.92 -4.15 0.97
CA LYS A 61 7.01 -5.11 1.58
C LYS A 61 5.86 -4.42 2.34
N GLU A 62 6.17 -3.36 3.09
CA GLU A 62 5.16 -2.59 3.82
C GLU A 62 4.26 -1.80 2.87
N LEU A 63 4.84 -1.20 1.82
CA LEU A 63 4.09 -0.52 0.76
C LEU A 63 3.11 -1.47 0.05
N MET A 64 3.56 -2.68 -0.29
CA MET A 64 2.70 -3.72 -0.89
C MET A 64 1.59 -4.16 0.06
N ASN A 65 1.89 -4.35 1.34
CA ASN A 65 0.88 -4.72 2.34
C ASN A 65 -0.19 -3.63 2.54
N LEU A 66 0.19 -2.36 2.45
CA LEU A 66 -0.75 -1.24 2.51
C LEU A 66 -1.58 -1.10 1.22
N ASN A 67 -1.06 -1.61 0.10
CA ASN A 67 -1.65 -1.45 -1.23
C ASN A 67 -1.82 -2.81 -1.95
N PRO A 68 -2.55 -3.78 -1.37
CA PRO A 68 -2.63 -5.14 -1.93
C PRO A 68 -3.36 -5.22 -3.28
N GLY A 69 -4.03 -4.15 -3.69
CA GLY A 69 -4.68 -4.08 -5.00
C GLY A 69 -3.71 -3.97 -6.19
N TYR A 70 -2.45 -3.65 -5.93
CA TYR A 70 -1.43 -3.61 -6.98
C TYR A 70 -0.67 -4.92 -7.05
N SER A 71 -0.86 -5.65 -8.14
CA SER A 71 -0.22 -6.95 -8.41
C SER A 71 1.01 -6.85 -9.31
N THR A 72 1.28 -5.69 -9.88
CA THR A 72 2.39 -5.44 -10.81
C THR A 72 3.52 -4.65 -10.16
N TRP A 73 4.75 -4.84 -10.67
CA TRP A 73 5.94 -4.12 -10.20
C TRP A 73 5.85 -2.62 -10.48
N ILE A 74 5.23 -2.26 -11.61
CA ILE A 74 5.02 -0.87 -12.03
C ILE A 74 3.54 -0.56 -11.88
N ILE A 75 3.25 0.49 -11.17
CA ILE A 75 1.90 1.00 -10.95
C ILE A 75 1.61 2.02 -12.03
N ASP A 76 0.63 1.71 -12.89
CA ASP A 76 0.21 2.59 -13.97
C ASP A 76 -0.94 3.48 -13.50
N PRO A 77 -0.76 4.82 -13.50
CA PRO A 77 -1.79 5.76 -13.05
C PRO A 77 -3.04 5.77 -13.93
N THR A 78 -2.97 5.24 -15.17
CA THR A 78 -4.14 5.15 -16.05
C THR A 78 -5.16 4.12 -15.57
N GLN A 79 -4.71 3.08 -14.84
CA GLN A 79 -5.57 2.06 -14.24
C GLN A 79 -6.01 2.46 -12.84
N GLN A 80 -5.07 2.87 -12.02
CA GLN A 80 -5.32 3.30 -10.65
C GLN A 80 -4.22 4.28 -10.21
N ASN A 81 -4.60 5.48 -9.82
CA ASN A 81 -3.68 6.58 -9.50
C ASN A 81 -3.62 6.93 -8.00
N THR A 82 -4.06 6.03 -7.12
CA THR A 82 -4.18 6.29 -5.69
C THR A 82 -3.39 5.29 -4.88
N LEU A 83 -2.49 5.76 -4.02
CA LEU A 83 -1.74 4.97 -3.05
C LEU A 83 -2.16 5.28 -1.62
N LEU A 84 -2.16 4.26 -0.77
CA LEU A 84 -2.29 4.41 0.68
C LEU A 84 -0.89 4.47 1.30
N LEU A 85 -0.61 5.56 1.98
CA LEU A 85 0.64 5.76 2.71
C LEU A 85 0.34 6.17 4.16
N PRO A 86 1.19 5.83 5.14
CA PRO A 86 1.05 6.38 6.48
C PRO A 86 1.14 7.89 6.45
N ASN A 87 0.51 8.56 7.43
CA ASN A 87 0.30 10.01 7.40
C ASN A 87 1.58 10.85 7.26
N LYS A 88 2.69 10.42 7.88
CA LYS A 88 3.98 11.11 7.80
C LYS A 88 4.57 10.98 6.40
N GLU A 89 4.59 9.78 5.88
CA GLU A 89 5.17 9.40 4.59
C GLU A 89 4.36 9.98 3.43
N ALA A 90 3.05 10.14 3.60
CA ALA A 90 2.18 10.83 2.64
C ALA A 90 2.57 12.32 2.46
N LYS A 91 3.06 12.97 3.51
CA LYS A 91 3.60 14.35 3.40
C LYS A 91 4.93 14.35 2.65
N LEU A 92 5.85 13.45 3.04
CA LEU A 92 7.15 13.31 2.36
C LEU A 92 7.00 12.97 0.88
N PHE A 93 6.04 12.09 0.55
CA PHE A 93 5.73 11.75 -0.82
C PHE A 93 5.36 13.00 -1.62
N LYS A 94 4.43 13.83 -1.15
CA LYS A 94 4.02 15.05 -1.84
C LYS A 94 5.17 16.02 -2.07
N GLU A 95 6.06 16.19 -1.08
CA GLU A 95 7.20 17.12 -1.17
C GLU A 95 8.27 16.64 -2.14
N ARG A 96 8.47 15.33 -2.24
CA ARG A 96 9.56 14.72 -3.01
C ARG A 96 9.13 14.27 -4.40
N TYR A 97 7.89 13.85 -4.56
CA TYR A 97 7.36 13.28 -5.80
C TYR A 97 7.56 14.23 -7.00
N ASP A 98 7.18 15.50 -6.89
CA ASP A 98 7.29 16.46 -7.99
C ASP A 98 8.76 16.75 -8.40
N LYS A 99 9.72 16.54 -7.49
CA LYS A 99 11.14 16.67 -7.76
C LYS A 99 11.71 15.47 -8.48
N ILE A 100 11.25 14.29 -8.10
CA ILE A 100 11.77 13.00 -8.60
C ILE A 100 11.06 12.60 -9.89
N SER A 101 9.78 12.89 -10.06
CA SER A 101 9.02 12.55 -11.26
C SER A 101 9.65 13.10 -12.53
N LYS A 102 10.30 14.26 -12.47
CA LYS A 102 11.06 14.84 -13.60
C LYS A 102 12.31 14.05 -13.98
N VAL A 103 12.89 13.27 -13.05
CA VAL A 103 14.16 12.56 -13.24
C VAL A 103 13.92 11.10 -13.63
N ILE A 104 12.82 10.50 -13.18
CA ILE A 104 12.58 9.04 -13.33
C ILE A 104 11.94 8.68 -14.66
N TYR A 105 11.27 9.60 -15.36
CA TYR A 105 10.41 9.29 -16.51
C TYR A 105 10.96 9.67 -17.88
N GLU A 106 12.26 9.61 -18.07
CA GLU A 106 12.81 9.33 -19.40
C GLU A 106 12.64 7.86 -19.84
N ASN A 107 11.85 7.09 -19.13
CA ASN A 107 11.50 5.72 -19.52
C ASN A 107 10.61 5.74 -20.76
N LYS A 108 11.23 5.54 -21.91
CA LYS A 108 10.51 5.43 -23.18
C LYS A 108 9.66 4.15 -23.16
N ILE A 109 8.36 4.30 -23.32
CA ILE A 109 7.47 3.16 -23.55
C ILE A 109 7.68 2.70 -24.99
N HIS A 110 8.31 1.54 -25.16
CA HIS A 110 8.44 0.90 -26.47
C HIS A 110 7.22 0.04 -26.76
N LYS A 111 6.48 0.38 -27.84
CA LYS A 111 5.40 -0.48 -28.33
C LYS A 111 5.98 -1.60 -29.16
N VAL A 112 5.94 -2.83 -28.63
CA VAL A 112 6.48 -4.02 -29.27
C VAL A 112 5.90 -4.22 -30.66
N GLN A 113 6.76 -4.38 -31.66
CA GLN A 113 6.42 -4.62 -33.06
C GLN A 113 6.89 -6.00 -33.52
N LYS A 114 6.31 -6.50 -34.61
CA LYS A 114 6.73 -7.77 -35.20
C LYS A 114 8.21 -7.70 -35.65
N GLY A 115 9.05 -8.55 -35.08
CA GLY A 115 10.50 -8.56 -35.32
C GLY A 115 11.35 -7.93 -34.23
N ASP A 116 10.72 -7.44 -33.15
CA ASP A 116 11.44 -7.00 -31.96
C ASP A 116 11.99 -8.18 -31.18
N SER A 117 13.13 -7.93 -30.56
CA SER A 117 13.72 -8.82 -29.56
C SER A 117 14.11 -7.99 -28.35
N LEU A 118 14.18 -8.62 -27.18
CA LEU A 118 14.61 -7.95 -25.94
C LEU A 118 15.96 -7.25 -26.11
N TYR A 119 16.87 -7.87 -26.86
CA TYR A 119 18.18 -7.29 -27.16
C TYR A 119 18.10 -6.01 -28.00
N LYS A 120 17.18 -5.95 -28.98
CA LYS A 120 16.98 -4.72 -29.79
C LYS A 120 16.32 -3.63 -28.95
N ILE A 121 15.32 -3.98 -28.16
CA ILE A 121 14.58 -3.02 -27.30
C ILE A 121 15.50 -2.41 -26.24
N SER A 122 16.42 -3.20 -25.66
CA SER A 122 17.35 -2.70 -24.63
C SER A 122 18.39 -1.70 -25.14
N ARG A 123 18.48 -1.46 -26.46
CA ARG A 123 19.42 -0.51 -27.10
C ARG A 123 18.75 0.77 -27.61
N ILE A 124 17.44 0.92 -27.44
CA ILE A 124 16.67 2.10 -27.80
C ILE A 124 16.62 3.09 -26.63
#